data_671813b946e429f6ddbaa9bef60d0866
#
_entry.id   671813b946e429f6ddbaa9bef60d0866
#
_cell.length_a   1.000
_cell.length_b   1.000
_cell.length_c   1.000
_cell.angle_alpha   90.00
_cell.angle_beta   90.00
_cell.angle_gamma   90.00
#
_symmetry.space_group_name_H-M   'P 1'
#
loop_
_entity.id
_entity.type
_entity.pdbx_description
1 polymer ?
#
loop_
_entity_poly.entity_id
_entity_poly.type
_entity_poly.pdbx_seq_one_letter_code
_entity_poly.pdbx_strand_id
1 'polypeptide(L)'
;MNGARALLDALSANGITTCFANPGTSEMHFVAALDDVPAVRGVLCLFEGVATGAADGYARVTGSPAAALVHLGPGLANGWANLHNARRAHSPVVVVVGDHATYHAPLDAPLQSDIGAMASALEGWWRHCDTARDVARDTADAVAAAYGPPGRVATLVVAADASWGDVPAASARVPRADRAEPVEPDDAMLRRAVAGLSRGRGAILVGGDALDADRLALADAVARSTQSRLIVETFPAVMDRGRGVVHPERLIYLSEFALDQLADLDTLVLVGAREPVGFFAYPDVPSRLAPDACDVVPLAPAGVDSARALGALADAFGAPRAAAPNAEAPTTPSGPLTTASLARAVAATLPADVIIADESNTAGVHLYGATAGSPRHRLLTLTGGAIGFGLPVAVGAALGSGQRVLALEADGSLLYTPQALWTMARESLDVTVVALSNRSYAILTLERQRVGAGDAGPASRRLLELDEPPLDLCALAKGMGVPATLATTADELVTALRRSYATPGPSFIEARLPAGLS
;
A
#
# COMPACT_ATOMS: atom_id res chain seq x y z
N MET A 1 19.34 18.19 27.09
CA MET A 1 18.43 17.60 26.10
C MET A 1 18.57 16.10 26.20
N ASN A 2 17.45 15.34 26.29
CA ASN A 2 17.49 13.88 26.33
C ASN A 2 17.45 13.27 24.92
N GLY A 3 17.66 11.94 24.82
CA GLY A 3 17.69 11.23 23.55
C GLY A 3 16.36 11.29 22.80
N ALA A 4 15.21 11.23 23.47
CA ALA A 4 13.89 11.31 22.84
C ALA A 4 13.69 12.66 22.11
N ARG A 5 14.13 13.76 22.72
CA ARG A 5 14.12 15.08 22.07
C ARG A 5 15.06 15.10 20.87
N ALA A 6 16.26 14.53 20.99
CA ALA A 6 17.22 14.45 19.89
C ALA A 6 16.68 13.61 18.72
N LEU A 7 15.90 12.54 19.00
CA LEU A 7 15.22 11.73 17.99
C LEU A 7 14.21 12.57 17.21
N LEU A 8 13.32 13.28 17.90
CA LEU A 8 12.29 14.11 17.25
C LEU A 8 12.90 15.27 16.46
N ASP A 9 13.93 15.93 17.01
CA ASP A 9 14.67 16.97 16.29
C ASP A 9 15.33 16.39 15.02
N ALA A 10 15.85 15.16 15.08
CA ALA A 10 16.44 14.49 13.92
C ALA A 10 15.38 14.09 12.87
N LEU A 11 14.23 13.57 13.28
CA LEU A 11 13.10 13.28 12.38
C LEU A 11 12.66 14.57 11.66
N SER A 12 12.38 15.63 12.41
CA SER A 12 11.93 16.93 11.89
C SER A 12 12.93 17.55 10.93
N ALA A 13 14.22 17.61 11.32
CA ALA A 13 15.27 18.18 10.48
C ALA A 13 15.46 17.42 9.16
N ASN A 14 15.06 16.15 9.09
CA ASN A 14 15.12 15.30 7.92
C ASN A 14 13.77 15.17 7.19
N GLY A 15 12.80 16.03 7.52
CA GLY A 15 11.55 16.18 6.79
C GLY A 15 10.44 15.22 7.21
N ILE A 16 10.59 14.49 8.32
CA ILE A 16 9.50 13.69 8.89
C ILE A 16 8.71 14.56 9.85
N THR A 17 7.47 14.88 9.47
CA THR A 17 6.57 15.77 10.21
C THR A 17 5.37 15.06 10.82
N THR A 18 5.22 13.75 10.58
CA THR A 18 4.10 12.95 11.07
C THR A 18 4.61 11.64 11.67
N CYS A 19 4.13 11.31 12.86
CA CYS A 19 4.37 10.06 13.56
C CYS A 19 3.03 9.41 13.93
N PHE A 20 2.71 8.28 13.34
CA PHE A 20 1.58 7.44 13.73
C PHE A 20 2.00 6.57 14.90
N ALA A 21 1.25 6.58 15.99
CA ALA A 21 1.74 6.01 17.25
C ALA A 21 0.69 5.19 17.99
N ASN A 22 1.14 4.07 18.53
CA ASN A 22 0.51 3.38 19.65
C ASN A 22 1.58 3.18 20.73
N PRO A 23 1.78 4.18 21.62
CA PRO A 23 2.90 4.18 22.57
C PRO A 23 2.59 3.34 23.80
N GLY A 24 3.66 2.81 24.43
CA GLY A 24 3.63 2.23 25.77
C GLY A 24 4.64 2.90 26.69
N THR A 25 4.99 2.23 27.79
CA THR A 25 5.83 2.81 28.87
C THR A 25 7.23 3.21 28.39
N SER A 26 7.85 2.42 27.51
CA SER A 26 9.21 2.70 27.01
C SER A 26 9.27 3.96 26.15
N GLU A 27 8.16 4.37 25.56
CA GLU A 27 8.07 5.52 24.64
C GLU A 27 7.62 6.81 25.32
N MET A 28 7.42 6.84 26.67
CA MET A 28 6.89 8.02 27.36
C MET A 28 7.77 9.26 27.23
N HIS A 29 9.09 9.12 27.11
CA HIS A 29 9.98 10.26 26.85
C HIS A 29 9.83 10.79 25.43
N PHE A 30 9.55 9.93 24.44
CA PHE A 30 9.20 10.35 23.09
C PHE A 30 7.87 11.12 23.08
N VAL A 31 6.85 10.59 23.77
CA VAL A 31 5.53 11.24 23.87
C VAL A 31 5.65 12.62 24.52
N ALA A 32 6.39 12.71 25.63
CA ALA A 32 6.63 13.99 26.30
C ALA A 32 7.40 15.00 25.42
N ALA A 33 8.36 14.53 24.65
CA ALA A 33 9.16 15.39 23.78
C ALA A 33 8.38 15.95 22.57
N LEU A 34 7.21 15.38 22.21
CA LEU A 34 6.32 15.96 21.19
C LEU A 34 5.83 17.37 21.55
N ASP A 35 5.64 17.66 22.83
CA ASP A 35 5.24 19.00 23.31
C ASP A 35 6.32 20.05 23.01
N ASP A 36 7.59 19.62 22.98
CA ASP A 36 8.75 20.48 22.72
C ASP A 36 9.11 20.59 21.23
N VAL A 37 8.63 19.67 20.36
CA VAL A 37 8.93 19.61 18.93
C VAL A 37 7.64 19.64 18.10
N PRO A 38 6.91 20.77 18.07
CA PRO A 38 5.62 20.88 17.39
C PRO A 38 5.70 20.67 15.87
N ALA A 39 6.90 20.61 15.31
CA ALA A 39 7.14 20.27 13.91
C ALA A 39 6.83 18.80 13.59
N VAL A 40 6.75 17.92 14.58
CA VAL A 40 6.35 16.52 14.43
C VAL A 40 4.98 16.31 15.06
N ARG A 41 3.97 16.04 14.24
CA ARG A 41 2.61 15.73 14.69
C ARG A 41 2.51 14.26 15.10
N GLY A 42 2.11 13.99 16.34
CA GLY A 42 1.70 12.65 16.78
C GLY A 42 0.25 12.35 16.39
N VAL A 43 0.00 11.21 15.78
CA VAL A 43 -1.35 10.71 15.42
C VAL A 43 -1.59 9.41 16.15
N LEU A 44 -2.56 9.40 17.08
CA LEU A 44 -2.87 8.21 17.86
C LEU A 44 -3.62 7.18 17.01
N CYS A 45 -3.09 5.96 16.99
CA CYS A 45 -3.70 4.77 16.41
C CYS A 45 -3.97 3.76 17.54
N LEU A 46 -5.17 3.17 17.61
CA LEU A 46 -5.53 2.25 18.71
C LEU A 46 -4.98 0.82 18.53
N PHE A 47 -4.17 0.61 17.49
CA PHE A 47 -3.52 -0.67 17.16
C PHE A 47 -2.30 -0.40 16.29
N GLU A 48 -1.18 -1.07 16.53
CA GLU A 48 0.07 -0.81 15.79
C GLU A 48 -0.02 -1.17 14.31
N GLY A 49 -0.88 -2.13 13.95
CA GLY A 49 -1.20 -2.41 12.54
C GLY A 49 -1.83 -1.21 11.84
N VAL A 50 -2.60 -0.38 12.57
CA VAL A 50 -3.11 0.90 12.03
C VAL A 50 -1.98 1.91 11.88
N ALA A 51 -1.10 2.03 12.89
CA ALA A 51 0.01 2.99 12.84
C ALA A 51 0.97 2.72 11.66
N THR A 52 1.36 1.46 11.48
CA THR A 52 2.28 1.06 10.41
C THR A 52 1.66 1.15 9.01
N GLY A 53 0.37 0.76 8.87
CA GLY A 53 -0.36 0.91 7.60
C GLY A 53 -0.65 2.38 7.25
N ALA A 54 -0.88 3.24 8.24
CA ALA A 54 -1.03 4.68 8.01
C ALA A 54 0.31 5.32 7.58
N ALA A 55 1.44 4.90 8.16
CA ALA A 55 2.75 5.35 7.69
C ALA A 55 3.03 4.90 6.24
N ASP A 56 2.62 3.69 5.86
CA ASP A 56 2.68 3.21 4.47
C ASP A 56 1.83 4.08 3.53
N GLY A 57 0.55 4.31 3.88
CA GLY A 57 -0.36 5.14 3.08
C GLY A 57 0.13 6.58 2.90
N TYR A 58 0.65 7.19 3.97
CA TYR A 58 1.27 8.51 3.92
C TYR A 58 2.45 8.53 2.94
N ALA A 59 3.35 7.56 3.05
CA ALA A 59 4.53 7.47 2.22
C ALA A 59 4.19 7.27 0.73
N ARG A 60 3.19 6.44 0.42
CA ARG A 60 2.75 6.19 -0.97
C ARG A 60 2.25 7.45 -1.67
N VAL A 61 1.55 8.33 -0.96
CA VAL A 61 0.97 9.53 -1.59
C VAL A 61 1.89 10.73 -1.61
N THR A 62 2.82 10.82 -0.64
CA THR A 62 3.75 11.96 -0.50
C THR A 62 5.13 11.71 -1.12
N GLY A 63 5.51 10.44 -1.31
CA GLY A 63 6.90 10.07 -1.65
C GLY A 63 7.91 10.33 -0.52
N SER A 64 7.43 10.68 0.68
CA SER A 64 8.25 11.01 1.85
C SER A 64 7.91 10.08 3.02
N PRO A 65 8.88 9.65 3.83
CA PRO A 65 8.61 8.79 4.96
C PRO A 65 7.77 9.49 6.03
N ALA A 66 6.88 8.72 6.66
CA ALA A 66 6.33 9.01 7.97
C ALA A 66 7.01 8.11 9.01
N ALA A 67 6.95 8.50 10.30
CA ALA A 67 7.34 7.63 11.39
C ALA A 67 6.15 6.81 11.89
N ALA A 68 6.42 5.57 12.31
CA ALA A 68 5.51 4.75 13.11
C ALA A 68 6.18 4.44 14.45
N LEU A 69 5.52 4.77 15.57
CA LEU A 69 6.00 4.48 16.92
C LEU A 69 5.22 3.30 17.48
N VAL A 70 5.93 2.24 17.87
CA VAL A 70 5.35 0.99 18.36
C VAL A 70 6.06 0.50 19.63
N HIS A 71 5.33 -0.23 20.48
CA HIS A 71 5.78 -0.62 21.80
C HIS A 71 6.45 -1.99 21.82
N LEU A 72 7.77 -2.02 21.96
CA LEU A 72 8.57 -3.25 22.12
C LEU A 72 8.32 -4.29 21.00
N GLY A 73 8.73 -5.52 21.21
CA GLY A 73 8.50 -6.60 20.26
C GLY A 73 7.03 -6.91 19.98
N PRO A 74 6.15 -7.00 21.01
CA PRO A 74 4.71 -7.18 20.76
C PRO A 74 4.10 -6.10 19.86
N GLY A 75 4.47 -4.83 20.04
CA GLY A 75 4.00 -3.74 19.19
C GLY A 75 4.54 -3.85 17.74
N LEU A 76 5.82 -4.22 17.57
CA LEU A 76 6.36 -4.49 16.24
C LEU A 76 5.65 -5.68 15.58
N ALA A 77 5.37 -6.75 16.34
CA ALA A 77 4.63 -7.92 15.86
C ALA A 77 3.21 -7.55 15.40
N ASN A 78 2.48 -6.73 16.16
CA ASN A 78 1.16 -6.24 15.78
C ASN A 78 1.18 -5.42 14.49
N GLY A 79 2.24 -4.63 14.25
CA GLY A 79 2.41 -3.82 13.05
C GLY A 79 2.95 -4.58 11.83
N TRP A 80 3.44 -5.81 12.01
CA TRP A 80 4.27 -6.50 11.03
C TRP A 80 3.56 -6.78 9.69
N ALA A 81 2.27 -7.11 9.71
CA ALA A 81 1.49 -7.39 8.50
C ALA A 81 1.48 -6.18 7.53
N ASN A 82 1.26 -4.97 8.05
CA ASN A 82 1.27 -3.76 7.24
C ASN A 82 2.70 -3.30 6.89
N LEU A 83 3.70 -3.58 7.72
CA LEU A 83 5.11 -3.39 7.34
C LEU A 83 5.53 -4.33 6.19
N HIS A 84 4.98 -5.56 6.14
CA HIS A 84 5.16 -6.45 4.99
C HIS A 84 4.54 -5.84 3.71
N ASN A 85 3.35 -5.26 3.78
CA ASN A 85 2.72 -4.54 2.66
C ASN A 85 3.59 -3.35 2.21
N ALA A 86 4.09 -2.53 3.16
CA ALA A 86 4.98 -1.41 2.90
C ALA A 86 6.31 -1.84 2.24
N ARG A 87 6.92 -2.94 2.71
CA ARG A 87 8.11 -3.55 2.10
C ARG A 87 7.85 -3.93 0.63
N ARG A 88 6.71 -4.55 0.35
CA ARG A 88 6.33 -4.96 -1.02
C ARG A 88 6.02 -3.77 -1.93
N ALA A 89 5.55 -2.68 -1.35
CA ALA A 89 5.29 -1.41 -2.04
C ALA A 89 6.54 -0.55 -2.24
N HIS A 90 7.68 -0.93 -1.66
CA HIS A 90 8.86 -0.07 -1.55
C HIS A 90 8.56 1.29 -0.90
N SER A 91 7.61 1.33 0.05
CA SER A 91 7.26 2.55 0.77
C SER A 91 8.36 2.92 1.75
N PRO A 92 8.81 4.18 1.76
CA PRO A 92 9.73 4.67 2.78
C PRO A 92 8.98 4.82 4.12
N VAL A 93 9.31 4.00 5.11
CA VAL A 93 8.72 4.05 6.45
C VAL A 93 9.82 3.98 7.50
N VAL A 94 9.81 4.90 8.48
CA VAL A 94 10.68 4.83 9.65
C VAL A 94 9.89 4.27 10.82
N VAL A 95 10.25 3.08 11.29
CA VAL A 95 9.63 2.45 12.46
C VAL A 95 10.52 2.71 13.67
N VAL A 96 9.99 3.42 14.66
CA VAL A 96 10.64 3.63 15.96
C VAL A 96 10.04 2.61 16.93
N VAL A 97 10.87 1.72 17.44
CA VAL A 97 10.48 0.71 18.42
C VAL A 97 11.16 1.06 19.75
N GLY A 98 10.38 1.38 20.77
CA GLY A 98 10.94 1.49 22.11
C GLY A 98 11.36 0.12 22.63
N ASP A 99 12.46 0.06 23.38
CA ASP A 99 12.92 -1.18 24.01
C ASP A 99 13.17 -0.99 25.50
N HIS A 100 13.43 -2.07 26.20
CA HIS A 100 13.88 -2.02 27.60
C HIS A 100 15.19 -1.25 27.73
N ALA A 101 15.43 -0.69 28.92
CA ALA A 101 16.75 -0.11 29.23
C ALA A 101 17.84 -1.18 29.11
N THR A 102 19.03 -0.78 28.67
CA THR A 102 20.14 -1.70 28.40
C THR A 102 20.52 -2.58 29.60
N TYR A 103 20.41 -2.04 30.83
CA TYR A 103 20.66 -2.78 32.05
C TYR A 103 19.47 -3.68 32.49
N HIS A 104 18.28 -3.47 31.90
CA HIS A 104 17.06 -4.24 32.24
C HIS A 104 16.80 -5.39 31.27
N ALA A 105 17.14 -5.22 30.00
CA ALA A 105 16.95 -6.24 28.96
C ALA A 105 17.50 -7.63 29.34
N PRO A 106 18.71 -7.76 29.96
CA PRO A 106 19.22 -9.08 30.35
C PRO A 106 18.43 -9.83 31.44
N LEU A 107 17.47 -9.14 32.08
CA LEU A 107 16.65 -9.73 33.16
C LEU A 107 15.42 -10.50 32.63
N ASP A 108 15.24 -10.55 31.32
CA ASP A 108 14.13 -11.25 30.65
C ASP A 108 12.74 -10.85 31.20
N ALA A 109 12.51 -9.53 31.25
CA ALA A 109 11.24 -8.97 31.71
C ALA A 109 10.07 -9.44 30.81
N PRO A 110 8.80 -9.41 31.29
CA PRO A 110 7.64 -10.00 30.58
C PRO A 110 7.44 -9.57 29.11
N LEU A 111 7.92 -8.39 28.71
CA LEU A 111 7.84 -7.89 27.33
C LEU A 111 9.16 -8.04 26.56
N GLN A 112 10.19 -8.64 27.16
CA GLN A 112 11.46 -8.87 26.48
C GLN A 112 11.23 -9.79 25.27
N SER A 113 11.85 -9.44 24.14
CA SER A 113 11.78 -10.21 22.91
C SER A 113 12.94 -9.86 21.99
N ASP A 114 13.28 -10.75 21.06
CA ASP A 114 14.30 -10.51 20.05
C ASP A 114 13.74 -9.61 18.93
N ILE A 115 13.71 -8.30 19.19
CA ILE A 115 13.22 -7.29 18.24
C ILE A 115 14.12 -7.26 16.99
N GLY A 116 15.43 -7.51 17.15
CA GLY A 116 16.37 -7.56 16.03
C GLY A 116 16.06 -8.65 15.03
N ALA A 117 15.75 -9.86 15.49
CA ALA A 117 15.31 -10.96 14.62
C ALA A 117 14.00 -10.62 13.90
N MET A 118 13.04 -10.02 14.59
CA MET A 118 11.77 -9.59 13.99
C MET A 118 11.97 -8.51 12.92
N ALA A 119 12.80 -7.51 13.19
CA ALA A 119 13.10 -6.43 12.25
C ALA A 119 13.87 -6.93 11.02
N SER A 120 14.83 -7.85 11.21
CA SER A 120 15.62 -8.42 10.12
C SER A 120 14.77 -9.22 9.12
N ALA A 121 13.69 -9.86 9.58
CA ALA A 121 12.75 -10.60 8.72
C ALA A 121 11.98 -9.70 7.72
N LEU A 122 11.94 -8.39 7.93
CA LEU A 122 11.40 -7.43 6.96
C LEU A 122 12.35 -7.16 5.78
N GLU A 123 13.58 -7.70 5.80
CA GLU A 123 14.60 -7.47 4.77
C GLU A 123 14.87 -5.98 4.50
N GLY A 124 14.57 -5.15 5.49
CA GLY A 124 14.81 -3.71 5.48
C GLY A 124 16.13 -3.34 6.16
N TRP A 125 16.23 -2.07 6.54
CA TRP A 125 17.31 -1.61 7.39
C TRP A 125 16.84 -1.65 8.84
N TRP A 126 17.72 -2.06 9.77
CA TRP A 126 17.43 -1.94 11.20
C TRP A 126 18.70 -1.68 12.01
N ARG A 127 18.54 -1.02 13.16
CA ARG A 127 19.60 -0.75 14.12
C ARG A 127 19.03 -0.67 15.53
N HIS A 128 19.80 -1.17 16.50
CA HIS A 128 19.56 -0.96 17.92
C HIS A 128 20.42 0.22 18.41
N CYS A 129 19.78 1.21 19.05
CA CYS A 129 20.40 2.40 19.59
C CYS A 129 20.44 2.30 21.13
N ASP A 130 21.64 2.05 21.69
CA ASP A 130 21.85 1.79 23.11
C ASP A 130 22.22 3.04 23.92
N THR A 131 22.56 4.15 23.26
CA THR A 131 23.07 5.33 23.95
C THR A 131 22.43 6.63 23.47
N ALA A 132 22.13 7.56 24.39
CA ALA A 132 21.62 8.87 24.04
C ALA A 132 22.54 9.66 23.09
N ARG A 133 23.86 9.38 23.12
CA ARG A 133 24.85 9.98 22.22
C ARG A 133 24.55 9.72 20.75
N ASP A 134 24.08 8.53 20.43
CA ASP A 134 23.98 8.04 19.05
C ASP A 134 22.60 8.27 18.44
N VAL A 135 21.59 8.59 19.24
CA VAL A 135 20.18 8.68 18.81
C VAL A 135 19.98 9.58 17.60
N ALA A 136 20.55 10.79 17.58
CA ALA A 136 20.36 11.71 16.46
C ALA A 136 20.99 11.20 15.17
N ARG A 137 22.19 10.58 15.25
CA ARG A 137 22.86 9.96 14.09
C ARG A 137 22.07 8.77 13.58
N ASP A 138 21.71 7.85 14.47
CA ASP A 138 21.02 6.62 14.11
C ASP A 138 19.63 6.91 13.52
N THR A 139 18.96 7.97 13.99
CA THR A 139 17.71 8.46 13.39
C THR A 139 17.94 8.99 11.98
N ALA A 140 18.98 9.79 11.74
CA ALA A 140 19.28 10.27 10.39
C ALA A 140 19.64 9.13 9.43
N ASP A 141 20.40 8.13 9.90
CA ASP A 141 20.73 6.91 9.14
C ASP A 141 19.45 6.10 8.80
N ALA A 142 18.50 5.98 9.74
CA ALA A 142 17.22 5.34 9.50
C ALA A 142 16.42 6.07 8.43
N VAL A 143 16.36 7.40 8.47
CA VAL A 143 15.69 8.21 7.44
C VAL A 143 16.36 8.05 6.08
N ALA A 144 17.70 8.09 6.01
CA ALA A 144 18.45 7.85 4.77
C ALA A 144 18.14 6.47 4.19
N ALA A 145 18.16 5.45 5.05
CA ALA A 145 17.83 4.09 4.65
C ALA A 145 16.39 3.94 4.17
N ALA A 146 15.41 4.62 4.81
CA ALA A 146 14.02 4.57 4.40
C ALA A 146 13.82 5.14 2.99
N TYR A 147 14.49 6.23 2.65
CA TYR A 147 14.40 6.79 1.29
C TYR A 147 14.97 5.85 0.22
N GLY A 148 16.00 5.05 0.53
CA GLY A 148 16.64 4.16 -0.46
C GLY A 148 17.49 4.88 -1.48
N PRO A 149 17.38 4.66 -2.81
CA PRO A 149 16.43 3.84 -3.57
C PRO A 149 16.75 2.33 -3.57
N PRO A 150 15.76 1.44 -3.69
CA PRO A 150 14.33 1.73 -3.56
C PRO A 150 13.97 2.08 -2.12
N GLY A 151 12.81 2.74 -1.93
CA GLY A 151 12.26 2.99 -0.60
C GLY A 151 12.05 1.70 0.20
N ARG A 152 12.18 1.77 1.53
CA ARG A 152 12.10 0.59 2.39
C ARG A 152 11.63 0.90 3.80
N VAL A 153 11.29 -0.15 4.53
CA VAL A 153 11.07 -0.07 5.97
C VAL A 153 12.43 0.05 6.67
N ALA A 154 12.61 1.10 7.46
CA ALA A 154 13.79 1.29 8.31
C ALA A 154 13.36 1.26 9.79
N THR A 155 13.83 0.26 10.52
CA THR A 155 13.46 0.03 11.93
C THR A 155 14.59 0.50 12.86
N LEU A 156 14.31 1.52 13.66
CA LEU A 156 15.19 2.01 14.70
C LEU A 156 14.66 1.56 16.06
N VAL A 157 15.37 0.65 16.70
CA VAL A 157 15.08 0.19 18.07
C VAL A 157 15.82 1.09 19.04
N VAL A 158 15.11 1.69 20.00
CA VAL A 158 15.68 2.67 20.92
C VAL A 158 15.54 2.18 22.35
N ALA A 159 16.65 1.89 23.00
CA ALA A 159 16.66 1.53 24.41
C ALA A 159 16.07 2.66 25.28
N ALA A 160 15.31 2.32 26.31
CA ALA A 160 14.65 3.29 27.16
C ALA A 160 15.64 4.26 27.82
N ASP A 161 16.81 3.78 28.28
CA ASP A 161 17.87 4.62 28.86
C ASP A 161 18.59 5.48 27.80
N ALA A 162 18.63 5.09 26.54
CA ALA A 162 19.03 5.97 25.44
C ALA A 162 18.00 7.10 25.23
N SER A 163 16.71 6.79 25.41
CA SER A 163 15.62 7.76 25.24
C SER A 163 15.61 8.83 26.34
N TRP A 164 15.76 8.45 27.61
CA TRP A 164 15.76 9.43 28.72
C TRP A 164 17.14 9.98 29.07
N GLY A 165 18.23 9.35 28.60
CA GLY A 165 19.61 9.76 28.89
C GLY A 165 19.96 11.11 28.30
N ASP A 166 20.91 11.82 28.97
CA ASP A 166 21.38 13.10 28.49
C ASP A 166 22.27 12.97 27.24
N VAL A 167 21.95 13.75 26.22
CA VAL A 167 22.75 13.84 25.00
C VAL A 167 23.97 14.75 25.24
N PRO A 168 25.22 14.26 25.04
CA PRO A 168 26.39 15.08 25.12
C PRO A 168 26.34 16.26 24.14
N ALA A 169 26.81 17.44 24.54
CA ALA A 169 26.78 18.65 23.72
C ALA A 169 27.42 18.45 22.33
N ALA A 170 28.49 17.66 22.26
CA ALA A 170 29.15 17.32 20.99
C ALA A 170 28.26 16.49 20.02
N SER A 171 27.28 15.77 20.53
CA SER A 171 26.35 14.93 19.77
C SER A 171 24.97 15.59 19.57
N ALA A 172 24.79 16.81 20.09
CA ALA A 172 23.52 17.56 19.97
C ALA A 172 23.25 18.10 18.55
N ARG A 173 24.27 18.09 17.68
CA ARG A 173 24.08 18.49 16.27
C ARG A 173 23.29 17.44 15.52
N VAL A 174 22.18 17.84 14.92
CA VAL A 174 21.35 16.95 14.10
C VAL A 174 22.00 16.76 12.73
N PRO A 175 22.39 15.54 12.36
CA PRO A 175 22.91 15.26 11.02
C PRO A 175 21.76 15.27 9.98
N ARG A 176 22.12 15.61 8.73
CA ARG A 176 21.22 15.44 7.59
C ARG A 176 21.33 14.02 7.07
N ALA A 177 20.19 13.44 6.70
CA ALA A 177 20.13 12.16 6.00
C ALA A 177 20.77 12.32 4.60
N ASP A 178 21.69 11.43 4.28
CA ASP A 178 22.27 11.34 2.94
C ASP A 178 21.32 10.53 2.05
N ARG A 179 20.72 11.20 1.06
CA ARG A 179 19.76 10.57 0.14
C ARG A 179 20.50 10.17 -1.13
N ALA A 180 20.51 8.87 -1.41
CA ALA A 180 21.05 8.37 -2.66
C ALA A 180 20.10 8.68 -3.84
N GLU A 181 20.67 8.92 -5.02
CA GLU A 181 19.91 9.06 -6.26
C GLU A 181 19.56 7.69 -6.84
N PRO A 182 18.46 7.57 -7.61
CA PRO A 182 18.16 6.35 -8.37
C PRO A 182 19.30 5.95 -9.30
N VAL A 183 19.47 4.65 -9.48
CA VAL A 183 20.52 4.10 -10.35
C VAL A 183 20.16 4.31 -11.82
N GLU A 184 21.14 4.61 -12.65
CA GLU A 184 20.95 4.71 -14.12
C GLU A 184 20.58 3.34 -14.71
N PRO A 185 19.75 3.29 -15.76
CA PRO A 185 19.47 2.06 -16.49
C PRO A 185 20.74 1.47 -17.12
N ASP A 186 20.84 0.15 -17.13
CA ASP A 186 21.96 -0.56 -17.76
C ASP A 186 21.82 -0.55 -19.29
N ASP A 187 22.86 -0.07 -19.98
CA ASP A 187 22.90 0.00 -21.46
C ASP A 187 22.76 -1.37 -22.14
N ALA A 188 23.24 -2.45 -21.52
CA ALA A 188 23.11 -3.79 -22.08
C ALA A 188 21.66 -4.28 -21.97
N MET A 189 20.98 -3.98 -20.86
CA MET A 189 19.55 -4.27 -20.71
C MET A 189 18.70 -3.41 -21.66
N LEU A 190 19.07 -2.14 -21.88
CA LEU A 190 18.39 -1.29 -22.85
C LEU A 190 18.50 -1.85 -24.27
N ARG A 191 19.72 -2.21 -24.72
CA ARG A 191 19.91 -2.84 -26.03
C ARG A 191 19.13 -4.14 -26.18
N ARG A 192 19.09 -4.97 -25.13
CA ARG A 192 18.33 -6.22 -25.11
C ARG A 192 16.83 -5.98 -25.21
N ALA A 193 16.29 -4.99 -24.49
CA ALA A 193 14.90 -4.58 -24.56
C ALA A 193 14.53 -4.08 -25.96
N VAL A 194 15.35 -3.21 -26.55
CA VAL A 194 15.15 -2.71 -27.93
C VAL A 194 15.15 -3.86 -28.93
N ALA A 195 16.15 -4.74 -28.88
CA ALA A 195 16.23 -5.90 -29.77
C ALA A 195 15.03 -6.85 -29.61
N GLY A 196 14.57 -7.07 -28.38
CA GLY A 196 13.42 -7.92 -28.09
C GLY A 196 12.12 -7.34 -28.62
N LEU A 197 11.81 -6.08 -28.31
CA LEU A 197 10.57 -5.42 -28.73
C LEU A 197 10.52 -5.20 -30.26
N SER A 198 11.67 -5.13 -30.97
CA SER A 198 11.73 -5.02 -32.43
C SER A 198 11.31 -6.30 -33.16
N ARG A 199 11.24 -7.45 -32.47
CA ARG A 199 10.88 -8.74 -33.10
C ARG A 199 9.38 -8.99 -33.22
N GLY A 200 8.54 -8.18 -32.55
CA GLY A 200 7.11 -8.41 -32.36
C GLY A 200 6.82 -9.39 -31.20
N ARG A 201 5.56 -9.57 -30.87
CA ARG A 201 5.09 -10.39 -29.75
C ARG A 201 5.76 -10.04 -28.41
N GLY A 202 6.01 -8.74 -28.20
CA GLY A 202 6.57 -8.20 -26.99
C GLY A 202 5.51 -7.63 -26.06
N ALA A 203 5.84 -7.52 -24.78
CA ALA A 203 5.09 -6.74 -23.80
C ALA A 203 6.03 -5.93 -22.91
N ILE A 204 5.52 -4.78 -22.44
CA ILE A 204 6.13 -3.99 -21.39
C ILE A 204 5.27 -4.16 -20.14
N LEU A 205 5.81 -4.76 -19.10
CA LEU A 205 5.17 -4.86 -17.78
C LEU A 205 5.68 -3.73 -16.91
N VAL A 206 4.77 -2.81 -16.59
CA VAL A 206 5.06 -1.65 -15.74
C VAL A 206 4.56 -1.86 -14.31
N GLY A 207 5.31 -1.36 -13.34
CA GLY A 207 4.99 -1.43 -11.92
C GLY A 207 5.73 -0.37 -11.11
N GLY A 208 5.63 -0.44 -9.78
CA GLY A 208 6.35 0.41 -8.86
C GLY A 208 6.22 1.90 -9.18
N ASP A 209 7.35 2.59 -9.40
CA ASP A 209 7.41 4.02 -9.71
C ASP A 209 7.07 4.38 -11.16
N ALA A 210 6.90 3.39 -12.06
CA ALA A 210 6.58 3.61 -13.48
C ALA A 210 5.09 3.92 -13.76
N LEU A 211 4.26 4.16 -12.75
CA LEU A 211 2.80 4.15 -12.87
C LEU A 211 2.14 5.54 -12.72
N ASP A 212 2.90 6.62 -12.75
CA ASP A 212 2.32 7.94 -12.94
C ASP A 212 1.92 8.20 -14.40
N ALA A 213 1.12 9.24 -14.63
CA ALA A 213 0.56 9.55 -15.94
C ALA A 213 1.63 9.79 -17.02
N ASP A 214 2.77 10.41 -16.67
CA ASP A 214 3.83 10.75 -17.62
C ASP A 214 4.63 9.51 -18.03
N ARG A 215 4.99 8.65 -17.08
CA ARG A 215 5.69 7.39 -17.34
C ARG A 215 4.81 6.39 -18.08
N LEU A 216 3.52 6.31 -17.73
CA LEU A 216 2.53 5.51 -18.46
C LEU A 216 2.40 5.98 -19.92
N ALA A 217 2.42 7.29 -20.17
CA ALA A 217 2.38 7.84 -21.54
C ALA A 217 3.64 7.49 -22.35
N LEU A 218 4.83 7.46 -21.72
CA LEU A 218 6.06 6.99 -22.35
C LEU A 218 5.98 5.49 -22.69
N ALA A 219 5.56 4.66 -21.74
CA ALA A 219 5.43 3.22 -21.93
C ALA A 219 4.44 2.89 -23.06
N ASP A 220 3.30 3.60 -23.13
CA ASP A 220 2.30 3.44 -24.16
C ASP A 220 2.81 3.90 -25.56
N ALA A 221 3.59 4.99 -25.61
CA ALA A 221 4.22 5.43 -26.86
C ALA A 221 5.16 4.35 -27.41
N VAL A 222 5.99 3.75 -26.57
CA VAL A 222 6.86 2.62 -26.97
C VAL A 222 6.03 1.41 -27.40
N ALA A 223 5.03 1.02 -26.61
CA ALA A 223 4.18 -0.12 -26.90
C ALA A 223 3.47 0.01 -28.26
N ARG A 224 2.93 1.20 -28.55
CA ARG A 224 2.33 1.48 -29.88
C ARG A 224 3.34 1.45 -31.02
N SER A 225 4.52 2.03 -30.84
CA SER A 225 5.55 2.10 -31.88
C SER A 225 6.12 0.72 -32.22
N THR A 226 6.14 -0.19 -31.26
CA THR A 226 6.64 -1.57 -31.40
C THR A 226 5.54 -2.60 -31.61
N GLN A 227 4.27 -2.19 -31.61
CA GLN A 227 3.09 -3.09 -31.60
C GLN A 227 3.12 -4.10 -30.44
N SER A 228 3.74 -3.71 -29.31
CA SER A 228 3.81 -4.50 -28.10
C SER A 228 2.62 -4.23 -27.20
N ARG A 229 2.33 -5.16 -26.28
CA ARG A 229 1.32 -4.96 -25.25
C ARG A 229 1.87 -4.12 -24.11
N LEU A 230 1.02 -3.30 -23.49
CA LEU A 230 1.33 -2.60 -22.25
C LEU A 230 0.52 -3.22 -21.12
N ILE A 231 1.21 -3.80 -20.14
CA ILE A 231 0.61 -4.53 -19.01
C ILE A 231 1.05 -3.85 -17.72
N VAL A 232 0.14 -3.70 -16.75
CA VAL A 232 0.47 -3.26 -15.39
C VAL A 232 0.45 -4.44 -14.42
N GLU A 233 1.31 -4.41 -13.42
CA GLU A 233 1.32 -5.44 -12.36
C GLU A 233 -0.04 -5.57 -11.67
N THR A 234 -0.31 -6.77 -11.10
CA THR A 234 -1.61 -7.09 -10.49
C THR A 234 -1.97 -6.16 -9.33
N PHE A 235 -0.99 -5.81 -8.50
CA PHE A 235 -1.18 -5.01 -7.28
C PHE A 235 -0.22 -3.81 -7.23
N PRO A 236 -0.50 -2.75 -8.00
CA PRO A 236 0.32 -1.55 -8.00
C PRO A 236 0.32 -0.84 -6.64
N ALA A 237 1.49 -0.39 -6.18
CA ALA A 237 1.59 0.37 -4.94
C ALA A 237 0.81 1.69 -5.01
N VAL A 238 1.03 2.44 -6.09
CA VAL A 238 0.31 3.67 -6.47
C VAL A 238 0.20 3.70 -7.98
N MET A 239 -0.95 4.06 -8.52
CA MET A 239 -1.15 4.22 -9.95
C MET A 239 -2.07 5.40 -10.26
N ASP A 240 -1.65 6.28 -11.17
CA ASP A 240 -2.52 7.32 -11.73
C ASP A 240 -3.53 6.70 -12.70
N ARG A 241 -4.81 7.12 -12.62
CA ARG A 241 -5.90 6.56 -13.41
C ARG A 241 -6.95 7.61 -13.79
N GLY A 242 -7.88 7.18 -14.66
CA GLY A 242 -9.02 7.99 -15.08
C GLY A 242 -8.82 8.67 -16.42
N ARG A 243 -9.71 9.60 -16.74
CA ARG A 243 -9.70 10.30 -18.04
C ARG A 243 -8.38 11.00 -18.32
N GLY A 244 -7.86 10.80 -19.53
CA GLY A 244 -6.59 11.39 -19.97
C GLY A 244 -5.35 10.67 -19.41
N VAL A 245 -5.51 9.54 -18.73
CA VAL A 245 -4.42 8.66 -18.33
C VAL A 245 -4.49 7.36 -19.13
N VAL A 246 -3.35 6.83 -19.52
CA VAL A 246 -3.25 5.52 -20.20
C VAL A 246 -3.83 4.43 -19.32
N HIS A 247 -4.59 3.53 -19.92
CA HIS A 247 -5.21 2.39 -19.23
C HIS A 247 -4.59 1.08 -19.72
N PRO A 248 -3.49 0.59 -19.11
CA PRO A 248 -2.86 -0.68 -19.47
C PRO A 248 -3.76 -1.87 -19.19
N GLU A 249 -3.48 -3.00 -19.83
CA GLU A 249 -4.01 -4.28 -19.39
C GLU A 249 -3.52 -4.59 -17.97
N ARG A 250 -4.39 -5.07 -17.08
CA ARG A 250 -3.94 -5.54 -15.76
C ARG A 250 -3.50 -6.99 -15.84
N LEU A 251 -2.35 -7.33 -15.29
CA LEU A 251 -1.93 -8.71 -15.12
C LEU A 251 -2.93 -9.43 -14.23
N ILE A 252 -3.48 -10.53 -14.74
CA ILE A 252 -4.57 -11.25 -14.08
C ILE A 252 -4.03 -11.98 -12.84
N TYR A 253 -4.79 -11.92 -11.72
CA TYR A 253 -4.43 -12.57 -10.47
C TYR A 253 -4.43 -14.10 -10.55
N LEU A 254 -5.42 -14.68 -11.22
CA LEU A 254 -5.61 -16.12 -11.35
C LEU A 254 -4.57 -16.68 -12.33
N SER A 255 -3.69 -17.56 -11.86
CA SER A 255 -2.51 -18.05 -12.60
C SER A 255 -2.87 -18.64 -13.96
N GLU A 256 -3.96 -19.39 -14.05
CA GLU A 256 -4.40 -20.03 -15.28
C GLU A 256 -4.69 -19.00 -16.38
N PHE A 257 -5.41 -17.93 -16.04
CA PHE A 257 -5.71 -16.85 -16.98
C PHE A 257 -4.49 -15.94 -17.24
N ALA A 258 -3.59 -15.80 -16.26
CA ALA A 258 -2.35 -15.05 -16.46
C ALA A 258 -1.38 -15.80 -17.40
N LEU A 259 -1.31 -17.13 -17.31
CA LEU A 259 -0.55 -17.96 -18.25
C LEU A 259 -1.09 -17.80 -19.68
N ASP A 260 -2.42 -17.85 -19.86
CA ASP A 260 -3.06 -17.62 -21.17
C ASP A 260 -2.81 -16.17 -21.65
N GLN A 261 -2.88 -15.19 -20.75
CA GLN A 261 -2.62 -13.78 -21.05
C GLN A 261 -1.21 -13.55 -21.58
N LEU A 262 -0.20 -14.31 -21.13
CA LEU A 262 1.20 -14.13 -21.47
C LEU A 262 1.71 -15.18 -22.49
N ALA A 263 0.91 -16.15 -22.88
CA ALA A 263 1.31 -17.34 -23.63
C ALA A 263 2.02 -17.08 -24.96
N ASP A 264 1.68 -15.97 -25.63
CA ASP A 264 2.18 -15.60 -26.97
C ASP A 264 3.44 -14.72 -26.95
N LEU A 265 3.97 -14.40 -25.74
CA LEU A 265 5.08 -13.46 -25.62
C LEU A 265 6.43 -14.13 -25.89
N ASP A 266 7.23 -13.48 -26.75
CA ASP A 266 8.64 -13.81 -26.96
C ASP A 266 9.57 -12.93 -26.11
N THR A 267 9.10 -11.71 -25.74
CA THR A 267 9.87 -10.76 -24.92
C THR A 267 8.96 -10.08 -23.92
N LEU A 268 9.41 -10.02 -22.66
CA LEU A 268 8.75 -9.30 -21.57
C LEU A 268 9.75 -8.32 -20.93
N VAL A 269 9.57 -7.01 -21.20
CA VAL A 269 10.40 -5.96 -20.61
C VAL A 269 9.78 -5.50 -19.31
N LEU A 270 10.55 -5.54 -18.21
CA LEU A 270 10.11 -5.15 -16.88
C LEU A 270 10.60 -3.73 -16.55
N VAL A 271 9.68 -2.84 -16.17
CA VAL A 271 9.99 -1.47 -15.73
C VAL A 271 9.26 -1.18 -14.42
N GLY A 272 9.99 -1.07 -13.33
CA GLY A 272 9.44 -0.95 -11.98
C GLY A 272 8.75 -2.21 -11.46
N ALA A 273 8.47 -3.17 -12.33
CA ALA A 273 7.80 -4.43 -12.04
C ALA A 273 8.79 -5.57 -11.79
N ARG A 274 8.32 -6.59 -11.06
CA ARG A 274 9.02 -7.87 -10.90
C ARG A 274 8.56 -8.86 -11.96
N GLU A 275 9.36 -9.88 -12.21
CA GLU A 275 8.94 -11.01 -13.03
C GLU A 275 7.63 -11.61 -12.46
N PRO A 276 6.61 -11.84 -13.30
CA PRO A 276 5.32 -12.33 -12.85
C PRO A 276 5.40 -13.79 -12.39
N VAL A 277 4.91 -14.03 -11.16
CA VAL A 277 4.79 -15.35 -10.55
C VAL A 277 3.38 -15.56 -10.01
N GLY A 278 2.92 -16.80 -9.94
CA GLY A 278 1.66 -17.14 -9.28
C GLY A 278 1.67 -16.66 -7.83
N PHE A 279 0.54 -16.14 -7.35
CA PHE A 279 0.43 -15.69 -5.96
C PHE A 279 0.60 -16.84 -4.98
N PHE A 280 0.05 -18.00 -5.36
CA PHE A 280 0.25 -19.29 -4.71
C PHE A 280 0.65 -20.35 -5.73
N ALA A 281 1.26 -21.44 -5.26
CA ALA A 281 1.47 -22.63 -6.07
C ALA A 281 0.19 -23.49 -6.10
N TYR A 282 -0.14 -24.00 -7.28
CA TYR A 282 -1.28 -24.89 -7.48
C TYR A 282 -0.83 -26.21 -8.12
N PRO A 283 -1.52 -27.35 -7.85
CA PRO A 283 -1.22 -28.60 -8.52
C PRO A 283 -1.27 -28.41 -10.05
N ASP A 284 -0.25 -28.91 -10.73
CA ASP A 284 -0.14 -28.93 -12.20
C ASP A 284 -0.18 -27.56 -12.89
N VAL A 285 -0.03 -26.46 -12.14
CA VAL A 285 0.04 -25.08 -12.67
C VAL A 285 1.45 -24.52 -12.48
N PRO A 286 2.12 -24.01 -13.53
CA PRO A 286 3.43 -23.36 -13.39
C PRO A 286 3.35 -22.15 -12.46
N SER A 287 4.35 -22.02 -11.56
CA SER A 287 4.45 -20.84 -10.68
C SER A 287 5.03 -19.63 -11.41
N ARG A 288 5.89 -19.81 -12.41
CA ARG A 288 6.37 -18.77 -13.30
C ARG A 288 5.32 -18.54 -14.40
N LEU A 289 4.89 -17.28 -14.57
CA LEU A 289 3.77 -16.97 -15.47
C LEU A 289 4.24 -16.58 -16.90
N ALA A 290 5.47 -16.09 -17.04
CA ALA A 290 6.07 -15.89 -18.37
C ALA A 290 6.43 -17.24 -19.00
N PRO A 291 6.21 -17.43 -20.32
CA PRO A 291 6.65 -18.64 -21.01
C PRO A 291 8.14 -18.94 -20.83
N ASP A 292 8.54 -20.21 -20.75
CA ASP A 292 9.96 -20.58 -20.58
C ASP A 292 10.86 -20.04 -21.70
N ALA A 293 10.34 -19.93 -22.92
CA ALA A 293 11.06 -19.39 -24.06
C ALA A 293 11.04 -17.85 -24.12
N CYS A 294 10.28 -17.19 -23.25
CA CYS A 294 10.17 -15.73 -23.23
C CYS A 294 11.44 -15.10 -22.66
N ASP A 295 11.99 -14.14 -23.41
CA ASP A 295 13.14 -13.33 -22.96
C ASP A 295 12.66 -12.27 -21.96
N VAL A 296 12.82 -12.51 -20.67
CA VAL A 296 12.47 -11.56 -19.61
C VAL A 296 13.62 -10.59 -19.38
N VAL A 297 13.39 -9.29 -19.65
CA VAL A 297 14.40 -8.23 -19.60
C VAL A 297 14.10 -7.26 -18.46
N PRO A 298 14.80 -7.34 -17.31
CA PRO A 298 14.62 -6.41 -16.19
C PRO A 298 15.33 -5.07 -16.50
N LEU A 299 14.69 -4.22 -17.32
CA LEU A 299 15.25 -2.95 -17.76
C LEU A 299 15.40 -1.94 -16.62
N ALA A 300 14.38 -1.82 -15.78
CA ALA A 300 14.40 -0.96 -14.60
C ALA A 300 13.83 -1.71 -13.38
N PRO A 301 14.63 -2.54 -12.69
CA PRO A 301 14.24 -3.10 -11.41
C PRO A 301 14.11 -2.00 -10.36
N ALA A 302 13.47 -2.30 -9.24
CA ALA A 302 13.28 -1.34 -8.14
C ALA A 302 14.60 -0.66 -7.73
N GLY A 303 14.61 0.68 -7.68
CA GLY A 303 15.79 1.50 -7.41
C GLY A 303 16.51 2.02 -8.67
N VAL A 304 16.19 1.52 -9.84
CA VAL A 304 16.62 2.09 -11.13
C VAL A 304 15.61 3.13 -11.59
N ASP A 305 16.07 4.23 -12.18
CA ASP A 305 15.23 5.32 -12.67
C ASP A 305 14.34 4.86 -13.84
N SER A 306 13.08 4.58 -13.55
CA SER A 306 12.09 4.13 -14.55
C SER A 306 11.77 5.20 -15.60
N ALA A 307 11.84 6.48 -15.24
CA ALA A 307 11.60 7.58 -16.19
C ALA A 307 12.70 7.65 -17.24
N ARG A 308 13.97 7.53 -16.83
CA ARG A 308 15.10 7.48 -17.73
C ARG A 308 15.08 6.22 -18.59
N ALA A 309 14.73 5.06 -18.01
CA ALA A 309 14.62 3.81 -18.76
C ALA A 309 13.56 3.88 -19.85
N LEU A 310 12.36 4.38 -19.53
CA LEU A 310 11.28 4.58 -20.51
C LEU A 310 11.60 5.66 -21.53
N GLY A 311 12.27 6.76 -21.11
CA GLY A 311 12.74 7.81 -22.00
C GLY A 311 13.74 7.26 -23.04
N ALA A 312 14.74 6.50 -22.60
CA ALA A 312 15.73 5.88 -23.48
C ALA A 312 15.10 4.87 -24.46
N LEU A 313 14.09 4.08 -24.02
CA LEU A 313 13.32 3.23 -24.92
C LEU A 313 12.54 4.06 -25.96
N ALA A 314 11.86 5.12 -25.52
CA ALA A 314 11.10 5.98 -26.42
C ALA A 314 11.99 6.64 -27.47
N ASP A 315 13.17 7.11 -27.07
CA ASP A 315 14.17 7.70 -28.00
C ASP A 315 14.69 6.66 -29.02
N ALA A 316 14.98 5.43 -28.55
CA ALA A 316 15.49 4.35 -29.40
C ALA A 316 14.49 3.95 -30.51
N PHE A 317 13.20 4.05 -30.24
CA PHE A 317 12.14 3.77 -31.23
C PHE A 317 11.59 5.02 -31.92
N GLY A 318 12.08 6.23 -31.61
CA GLY A 318 11.47 7.46 -32.08
C GLY A 318 9.99 7.57 -31.76
N ALA A 319 9.59 7.05 -30.61
CA ALA A 319 8.19 6.87 -30.23
C ALA A 319 7.52 8.22 -29.90
N PRO A 320 6.51 8.67 -30.68
CA PRO A 320 5.85 9.95 -30.41
C PRO A 320 4.91 9.84 -29.23
N ARG A 321 5.03 10.77 -28.28
CA ARG A 321 4.02 10.93 -27.24
C ARG A 321 2.69 11.35 -27.86
N ALA A 322 1.62 10.66 -27.52
CA ALA A 322 0.26 11.03 -27.89
C ALA A 322 -0.61 11.10 -26.65
N ALA A 323 -1.67 11.91 -26.72
CA ALA A 323 -2.65 11.93 -25.66
C ALA A 323 -3.30 10.54 -25.51
N ALA A 324 -3.49 10.12 -24.26
CA ALA A 324 -4.22 8.89 -23.97
C ALA A 324 -5.65 8.99 -24.52
N PRO A 325 -6.20 7.92 -25.13
CA PRO A 325 -7.59 7.91 -25.53
C PRO A 325 -8.48 8.02 -24.29
N ASN A 326 -9.51 8.86 -24.37
CA ASN A 326 -10.51 8.93 -23.30
C ASN A 326 -11.40 7.68 -23.34
N ALA A 327 -11.43 6.94 -22.25
CA ALA A 327 -12.44 5.91 -22.05
C ALA A 327 -13.83 6.56 -21.91
N GLU A 328 -14.88 5.79 -22.23
CA GLU A 328 -16.27 6.24 -22.12
C GLU A 328 -16.62 6.60 -20.66
N ALA A 329 -17.36 7.69 -20.48
CA ALA A 329 -17.77 8.14 -19.17
C ALA A 329 -18.72 7.10 -18.51
N PRO A 330 -18.51 6.76 -17.23
CA PRO A 330 -19.34 5.76 -16.56
C PRO A 330 -20.78 6.23 -16.43
N THR A 331 -21.72 5.31 -16.65
CA THR A 331 -23.16 5.54 -16.46
C THR A 331 -23.60 5.14 -15.06
N THR A 332 -24.52 5.92 -14.47
CA THR A 332 -25.09 5.62 -13.15
C THR A 332 -25.95 4.36 -13.23
N PRO A 333 -25.67 3.33 -12.42
CA PRO A 333 -26.48 2.11 -12.38
C PRO A 333 -27.74 2.32 -11.54
N SER A 334 -28.72 1.42 -11.71
CA SER A 334 -29.92 1.29 -10.87
C SER A 334 -30.27 -0.18 -10.63
N GLY A 335 -31.15 -0.46 -9.67
CA GLY A 335 -31.66 -1.80 -9.38
C GLY A 335 -30.80 -2.60 -8.40
N PRO A 336 -30.70 -3.94 -8.55
CA PRO A 336 -30.00 -4.81 -7.60
C PRO A 336 -28.53 -4.45 -7.42
N LEU A 337 -28.02 -4.56 -6.19
CA LEU A 337 -26.62 -4.38 -5.89
C LEU A 337 -25.88 -5.70 -6.16
N THR A 338 -25.01 -5.68 -7.16
CA THR A 338 -24.09 -6.76 -7.56
C THR A 338 -22.66 -6.20 -7.61
N THR A 339 -21.64 -7.04 -7.74
CA THR A 339 -20.24 -6.60 -7.93
C THR A 339 -20.09 -5.67 -9.15
N ALA A 340 -20.80 -5.96 -10.23
CA ALA A 340 -20.79 -5.13 -11.46
C ALA A 340 -21.51 -3.78 -11.27
N SER A 341 -22.70 -3.76 -10.64
CA SER A 341 -23.43 -2.51 -10.39
C SER A 341 -22.74 -1.66 -9.32
N LEU A 342 -22.11 -2.27 -8.32
CA LEU A 342 -21.25 -1.59 -7.33
C LEU A 342 -20.08 -0.86 -8.03
N ALA A 343 -19.34 -1.57 -8.89
CA ALA A 343 -18.23 -0.97 -9.62
C ALA A 343 -18.65 0.23 -10.49
N ARG A 344 -19.81 0.12 -11.16
CA ARG A 344 -20.40 1.24 -11.92
C ARG A 344 -20.87 2.39 -11.03
N ALA A 345 -21.45 2.08 -9.84
CA ALA A 345 -21.86 3.13 -8.88
C ALA A 345 -20.65 3.92 -8.38
N VAL A 346 -19.57 3.23 -8.00
CA VAL A 346 -18.30 3.87 -7.64
C VAL A 346 -17.80 4.72 -8.79
N ALA A 347 -17.64 4.14 -9.98
CA ALA A 347 -17.09 4.83 -11.15
C ALA A 347 -17.87 6.08 -11.55
N ALA A 348 -19.23 6.01 -11.52
CA ALA A 348 -20.11 7.11 -11.93
C ALA A 348 -20.22 8.24 -10.89
N THR A 349 -19.79 8.00 -9.65
CA THR A 349 -19.86 9.00 -8.57
C THR A 349 -18.50 9.54 -8.15
N LEU A 350 -17.42 8.95 -8.64
CA LEU A 350 -16.05 9.26 -8.22
C LEU A 350 -15.72 10.75 -8.46
N PRO A 351 -15.35 11.52 -7.44
CA PRO A 351 -14.92 12.91 -7.64
C PRO A 351 -13.52 12.95 -8.30
N ALA A 352 -13.16 14.11 -8.85
CA ALA A 352 -11.83 14.34 -9.37
C ALA A 352 -10.79 14.33 -8.22
N ASP A 353 -9.58 13.87 -8.54
CA ASP A 353 -8.41 13.87 -7.66
C ASP A 353 -8.59 13.09 -6.35
N VAL A 354 -9.55 12.17 -6.29
CA VAL A 354 -9.73 11.26 -5.16
C VAL A 354 -8.64 10.19 -5.16
N ILE A 355 -8.26 9.76 -3.97
CA ILE A 355 -7.38 8.60 -3.78
C ILE A 355 -8.26 7.40 -3.42
N ILE A 356 -8.09 6.29 -4.12
CA ILE A 356 -8.76 5.02 -3.81
C ILE A 356 -7.77 4.12 -3.08
N ALA A 357 -8.07 3.72 -1.85
CA ALA A 357 -7.41 2.62 -1.14
C ALA A 357 -8.25 1.35 -1.39
N ASP A 358 -7.74 0.44 -2.21
CA ASP A 358 -8.48 -0.72 -2.70
C ASP A 358 -8.05 -2.01 -2.01
N GLU A 359 -8.91 -2.48 -1.13
CA GLU A 359 -8.87 -3.81 -0.51
C GLU A 359 -10.20 -4.55 -0.73
N SER A 360 -10.83 -4.32 -1.86
CA SER A 360 -12.14 -4.87 -2.23
C SER A 360 -12.12 -6.37 -2.54
N ASN A 361 -10.95 -6.95 -2.71
CA ASN A 361 -10.75 -8.38 -3.02
C ASN A 361 -11.64 -8.89 -4.17
N THR A 362 -12.34 -10.01 -3.99
CA THR A 362 -13.21 -10.61 -5.02
C THR A 362 -14.38 -9.71 -5.42
N ALA A 363 -14.93 -8.93 -4.49
CA ALA A 363 -16.04 -8.02 -4.79
C ALA A 363 -15.63 -6.86 -5.70
N GLY A 364 -14.34 -6.54 -5.77
CA GLY A 364 -13.78 -5.45 -6.58
C GLY A 364 -13.36 -5.82 -8.00
N VAL A 365 -13.60 -7.04 -8.47
CA VAL A 365 -13.08 -7.54 -9.76
C VAL A 365 -13.40 -6.63 -10.96
N HIS A 366 -14.52 -5.92 -10.94
CA HIS A 366 -14.93 -5.01 -12.00
C HIS A 366 -14.43 -3.55 -11.85
N LEU A 367 -13.87 -3.18 -10.70
CA LEU A 367 -13.51 -1.78 -10.39
C LEU A 367 -12.44 -1.24 -11.33
N TYR A 368 -11.40 -2.03 -11.63
CA TYR A 368 -10.32 -1.60 -12.50
C TYR A 368 -10.82 -1.18 -13.89
N GLY A 369 -11.68 -1.96 -14.54
CA GLY A 369 -12.27 -1.61 -15.83
C GLY A 369 -13.27 -0.46 -15.73
N ALA A 370 -14.16 -0.50 -14.73
CA ALA A 370 -15.24 0.48 -14.60
C ALA A 370 -14.73 1.92 -14.37
N THR A 371 -13.63 2.09 -13.64
CA THR A 371 -13.08 3.42 -13.29
C THR A 371 -12.19 4.04 -14.36
N ALA A 372 -11.94 3.36 -15.48
CA ALA A 372 -11.09 3.88 -16.57
C ALA A 372 -11.59 5.23 -17.15
N GLY A 373 -12.90 5.39 -17.28
CA GLY A 373 -13.55 6.61 -17.77
C GLY A 373 -13.94 7.62 -16.68
N SER A 374 -13.67 7.33 -15.41
CA SER A 374 -13.94 8.24 -14.29
C SER A 374 -13.02 9.47 -14.32
N PRO A 375 -13.30 10.54 -13.56
CA PRO A 375 -12.34 11.62 -13.35
C PRO A 375 -10.96 11.12 -12.91
N ARG A 376 -9.92 11.92 -13.10
CA ARG A 376 -8.56 11.55 -12.65
C ARG A 376 -8.57 11.21 -11.18
N HIS A 377 -7.86 10.13 -10.82
CA HIS A 377 -7.76 9.61 -9.46
C HIS A 377 -6.48 8.78 -9.31
N ARG A 378 -6.07 8.52 -8.09
CA ARG A 378 -4.99 7.58 -7.76
C ARG A 378 -5.56 6.30 -7.18
N LEU A 379 -4.94 5.18 -7.52
CA LEU A 379 -5.27 3.86 -7.00
C LEU A 379 -4.12 3.32 -6.16
N LEU A 380 -4.38 2.97 -4.91
CA LEU A 380 -3.47 2.27 -4.00
C LEU A 380 -4.02 0.87 -3.77
N THR A 381 -3.18 -0.16 -3.90
CA THR A 381 -3.64 -1.56 -3.73
C THR A 381 -2.81 -2.34 -2.71
N LEU A 382 -3.31 -3.52 -2.35
CA LEU A 382 -2.73 -4.45 -1.38
C LEU A 382 -1.50 -5.16 -1.95
N THR A 383 -0.34 -4.55 -1.90
CA THR A 383 0.90 -5.02 -2.54
C THR A 383 1.49 -6.30 -1.96
N GLY A 384 1.31 -6.54 -0.67
CA GLY A 384 1.88 -7.69 0.05
C GLY A 384 0.89 -8.82 0.33
N GLY A 385 -0.39 -8.63 0.04
CA GLY A 385 -1.44 -9.63 0.29
C GLY A 385 -1.85 -9.81 1.76
N ALA A 386 -1.23 -9.07 2.69
CA ALA A 386 -1.65 -9.10 4.10
C ALA A 386 -2.86 -8.19 4.30
N ILE A 387 -4.04 -8.79 4.53
CA ILE A 387 -5.31 -8.07 4.70
C ILE A 387 -5.35 -7.24 5.99
N GLY A 388 -6.24 -6.22 6.02
CA GLY A 388 -6.26 -5.17 7.03
C GLY A 388 -5.39 -3.96 6.64
N PHE A 389 -5.20 -3.76 5.35
CA PHE A 389 -4.40 -2.72 4.72
C PHE A 389 -5.18 -1.44 4.44
N GLY A 390 -6.39 -1.55 3.87
CA GLY A 390 -7.05 -0.43 3.20
C GLY A 390 -7.46 0.69 4.15
N LEU A 391 -8.06 0.39 5.32
CA LEU A 391 -8.43 1.41 6.30
C LEU A 391 -7.21 2.18 6.84
N PRO A 392 -6.11 1.53 7.31
CA PRO A 392 -4.92 2.24 7.73
C PRO A 392 -4.29 3.08 6.64
N VAL A 393 -4.17 2.54 5.43
CA VAL A 393 -3.62 3.27 4.28
C VAL A 393 -4.47 4.49 3.94
N ALA A 394 -5.80 4.39 4.04
CA ALA A 394 -6.69 5.53 3.84
C ALA A 394 -6.45 6.65 4.88
N VAL A 395 -6.20 6.31 6.15
CA VAL A 395 -5.79 7.28 7.18
C VAL A 395 -4.53 8.02 6.77
N GLY A 396 -3.49 7.28 6.40
CA GLY A 396 -2.20 7.85 6.01
C GLY A 396 -2.29 8.68 4.74
N ALA A 397 -3.01 8.20 3.73
CA ALA A 397 -3.21 8.90 2.47
C ALA A 397 -3.97 10.22 2.66
N ALA A 398 -5.02 10.23 3.48
CA ALA A 398 -5.78 11.45 3.78
C ALA A 398 -4.91 12.49 4.51
N LEU A 399 -4.14 12.07 5.52
CA LEU A 399 -3.26 12.98 6.27
C LEU A 399 -2.09 13.50 5.42
N GLY A 400 -1.50 12.64 4.57
CA GLY A 400 -0.34 13.00 3.75
C GLY A 400 -0.68 13.91 2.59
N SER A 401 -1.82 13.70 1.93
CA SER A 401 -2.21 14.46 0.74
C SER A 401 -3.15 15.63 1.04
N GLY A 402 -3.92 15.58 2.14
CA GLY A 402 -5.04 16.48 2.37
C GLY A 402 -6.21 16.27 1.39
N GLN A 403 -6.15 15.24 0.55
CA GLN A 403 -7.19 14.92 -0.44
C GLN A 403 -8.22 13.96 0.16
N ARG A 404 -9.39 13.92 -0.47
CA ARG A 404 -10.41 12.91 -0.18
C ARG A 404 -9.92 11.52 -0.52
N VAL A 405 -10.25 10.56 0.35
CA VAL A 405 -9.95 9.15 0.14
C VAL A 405 -11.23 8.32 0.09
N LEU A 406 -11.30 7.41 -0.86
CA LEU A 406 -12.29 6.33 -0.92
C LEU A 406 -11.60 5.03 -0.53
N ALA A 407 -11.95 4.46 0.62
CA ALA A 407 -11.51 3.12 1.03
C ALA A 407 -12.56 2.09 0.60
N LEU A 408 -12.15 1.12 -0.20
CA LEU A 408 -12.98 0.01 -0.66
C LEU A 408 -12.52 -1.25 0.09
N GLU A 409 -13.36 -1.76 0.97
CA GLU A 409 -13.01 -2.79 1.95
C GLU A 409 -13.87 -4.03 1.83
N ALA A 410 -13.27 -5.21 1.63
CA ALA A 410 -13.99 -6.45 1.87
C ALA A 410 -14.32 -6.58 3.38
N ASP A 411 -15.49 -7.11 3.71
CA ASP A 411 -15.97 -7.22 5.10
C ASP A 411 -15.02 -7.98 6.01
N GLY A 412 -14.43 -9.08 5.55
CA GLY A 412 -13.46 -9.84 6.32
C GLY A 412 -12.13 -9.10 6.51
N SER A 413 -11.66 -8.33 5.52
CA SER A 413 -10.43 -7.53 5.61
C SER A 413 -10.56 -6.35 6.56
N LEU A 414 -11.70 -5.67 6.52
CA LEU A 414 -12.04 -4.54 7.39
C LEU A 414 -11.88 -4.89 8.87
N LEU A 415 -12.25 -6.11 9.26
CA LEU A 415 -12.24 -6.55 10.66
C LEU A 415 -10.83 -6.76 11.24
N TYR A 416 -9.79 -6.71 10.42
CA TYR A 416 -8.39 -6.77 10.90
C TYR A 416 -7.94 -5.46 11.55
N THR A 417 -8.41 -4.31 11.02
CA THR A 417 -7.96 -2.98 11.46
C THR A 417 -9.10 -1.96 11.63
N PRO A 418 -10.27 -2.35 12.19
CA PRO A 418 -11.41 -1.45 12.31
C PRO A 418 -11.12 -0.25 13.22
N GLN A 419 -10.09 -0.30 14.06
CA GLN A 419 -9.64 0.79 14.91
C GLN A 419 -9.23 2.03 14.10
N ALA A 420 -8.88 1.88 12.81
CA ALA A 420 -8.61 2.99 11.92
C ALA A 420 -9.82 3.93 11.75
N LEU A 421 -11.04 3.42 11.85
CA LEU A 421 -12.27 4.24 11.84
C LEU A 421 -12.27 5.27 12.98
N TRP A 422 -11.83 4.88 14.16
CA TRP A 422 -11.70 5.79 15.30
C TRP A 422 -10.66 6.89 15.02
N THR A 423 -9.52 6.55 14.44
CA THR A 423 -8.50 7.54 14.04
C THR A 423 -9.06 8.49 12.97
N MET A 424 -9.81 7.99 11.98
CA MET A 424 -10.49 8.83 10.99
C MET A 424 -11.44 9.84 11.64
N ALA A 425 -12.25 9.40 12.61
CA ALA A 425 -13.18 10.25 13.35
C ALA A 425 -12.44 11.29 14.20
N ARG A 426 -11.41 10.89 14.95
CA ARG A 426 -10.60 11.75 15.80
C ARG A 426 -9.91 12.87 15.01
N GLU A 427 -9.34 12.53 13.87
CA GLU A 427 -8.60 13.46 13.02
C GLU A 427 -9.52 14.18 12.01
N SER A 428 -10.83 13.91 12.02
CA SER A 428 -11.84 14.47 11.10
C SER A 428 -11.46 14.31 9.63
N LEU A 429 -10.94 13.15 9.26
CA LEU A 429 -10.43 12.89 7.91
C LEU A 429 -11.55 12.77 6.88
N ASP A 430 -11.37 13.34 5.70
CA ASP A 430 -12.31 13.22 4.58
C ASP A 430 -12.14 11.86 3.88
N VAL A 431 -12.58 10.80 4.57
CA VAL A 431 -12.51 9.40 4.12
C VAL A 431 -13.90 8.82 3.99
N THR A 432 -14.25 8.36 2.79
CA THR A 432 -15.44 7.55 2.54
C THR A 432 -15.05 6.08 2.57
N VAL A 433 -15.56 5.32 3.51
CA VAL A 433 -15.37 3.86 3.57
C VAL A 433 -16.58 3.17 2.96
N VAL A 434 -16.35 2.27 1.99
CA VAL A 434 -17.37 1.37 1.46
C VAL A 434 -16.99 -0.05 1.84
N ALA A 435 -17.72 -0.64 2.77
CA ALA A 435 -17.59 -2.03 3.15
C ALA A 435 -18.41 -2.90 2.17
N LEU A 436 -17.73 -3.75 1.41
CA LEU A 436 -18.31 -4.68 0.44
C LEU A 436 -18.68 -5.97 1.18
N SER A 437 -19.91 -6.00 1.71
CA SER A 437 -20.37 -7.05 2.63
C SER A 437 -21.04 -8.20 1.89
N ASN A 438 -20.26 -9.23 1.54
CA ASN A 438 -20.76 -10.50 1.04
C ASN A 438 -20.84 -11.59 2.11
N ARG A 439 -20.49 -11.27 3.36
CA ARG A 439 -20.53 -12.12 4.55
C ARG A 439 -19.74 -13.43 4.42
N SER A 440 -18.62 -13.38 3.67
CA SER A 440 -17.83 -14.57 3.43
C SER A 440 -16.40 -14.23 3.02
N TYR A 441 -15.45 -15.06 3.40
CA TYR A 441 -14.13 -15.13 2.77
C TYR A 441 -14.23 -15.82 1.40
N ALA A 442 -14.97 -15.22 0.46
CA ALA A 442 -15.33 -15.81 -0.83
C ALA A 442 -14.10 -16.25 -1.65
N ILE A 443 -12.96 -15.52 -1.56
CA ILE A 443 -11.72 -15.93 -2.21
C ILE A 443 -11.24 -17.30 -1.71
N LEU A 444 -11.39 -17.60 -0.41
CA LEU A 444 -10.93 -18.87 0.14
C LEU A 444 -11.78 -20.05 -0.35
N THR A 445 -13.06 -19.81 -0.65
CA THR A 445 -13.92 -20.83 -1.28
C THR A 445 -13.42 -21.14 -2.70
N LEU A 446 -13.04 -20.13 -3.47
CA LEU A 446 -12.44 -20.29 -4.80
C LEU A 446 -11.08 -21.01 -4.71
N GLU A 447 -10.20 -20.53 -3.84
CA GLU A 447 -8.86 -21.08 -3.67
C GLU A 447 -8.88 -22.54 -3.21
N ARG A 448 -9.84 -22.91 -2.36
CA ARG A 448 -10.03 -24.30 -1.94
C ARG A 448 -10.24 -25.25 -3.12
N GLN A 449 -11.04 -24.85 -4.10
CA GLN A 449 -11.27 -25.65 -5.32
C GLN A 449 -9.98 -25.72 -6.16
N ARG A 450 -9.27 -24.59 -6.30
CA ARG A 450 -8.03 -24.49 -7.10
C ARG A 450 -6.87 -25.33 -6.53
N VAL A 451 -6.74 -25.43 -5.21
CA VAL A 451 -5.72 -26.32 -4.59
C VAL A 451 -6.17 -27.79 -4.54
N GLY A 452 -7.34 -28.14 -5.10
CA GLY A 452 -7.82 -29.52 -5.12
C GLY A 452 -8.34 -30.04 -3.77
N ALA A 453 -8.67 -29.16 -2.82
CA ALA A 453 -9.16 -29.53 -1.48
C ALA A 453 -10.66 -29.90 -1.44
N GLY A 454 -11.32 -29.96 -2.60
CA GLY A 454 -12.72 -30.36 -2.77
C GLY A 454 -13.74 -29.37 -2.21
N ASP A 455 -15.00 -29.76 -2.11
CA ASP A 455 -16.09 -28.90 -1.63
C ASP A 455 -16.09 -28.72 -0.11
N ALA A 456 -16.56 -27.54 0.36
CA ALA A 456 -16.65 -27.25 1.77
C ALA A 456 -17.82 -28.01 2.43
N GLY A 457 -17.50 -28.87 3.41
CA GLY A 457 -18.47 -29.44 4.32
C GLY A 457 -18.89 -28.45 5.42
N PRO A 458 -19.85 -28.82 6.29
CA PRO A 458 -20.36 -27.90 7.33
C PRO A 458 -19.26 -27.29 8.24
N ALA A 459 -18.30 -28.11 8.67
CA ALA A 459 -17.24 -27.65 9.56
C ALA A 459 -16.30 -26.63 8.90
N SER A 460 -15.93 -26.84 7.64
CA SER A 460 -15.06 -25.91 6.91
C SER A 460 -15.81 -24.63 6.49
N ARG A 461 -17.10 -24.71 6.16
CA ARG A 461 -17.91 -23.50 5.89
C ARG A 461 -17.92 -22.55 7.07
N ARG A 462 -18.03 -23.03 8.32
CA ARG A 462 -17.96 -22.20 9.53
C ARG A 462 -16.65 -21.39 9.67
N LEU A 463 -15.58 -21.77 8.97
CA LEU A 463 -14.33 -21.01 8.92
C LEU A 463 -14.29 -19.98 7.78
N LEU A 464 -15.23 -20.03 6.85
CA LEU A 464 -15.24 -19.21 5.64
C LEU A 464 -16.43 -18.24 5.57
N GLU A 465 -17.50 -18.51 6.33
CA GLU A 465 -18.71 -17.70 6.39
C GLU A 465 -18.65 -16.72 7.58
N LEU A 466 -19.18 -15.49 7.39
CA LEU A 466 -19.16 -14.41 8.38
C LEU A 466 -20.57 -13.96 8.78
N ASP A 467 -21.55 -14.89 8.73
CA ASP A 467 -22.96 -14.60 8.96
C ASP A 467 -23.56 -15.23 10.24
N GLU A 468 -22.78 -16.02 10.98
CA GLU A 468 -23.19 -16.62 12.26
C GLU A 468 -22.20 -16.32 13.42
N PRO A 469 -22.45 -15.31 14.29
CA PRO A 469 -23.57 -14.36 14.22
C PRO A 469 -23.38 -13.32 13.10
N PRO A 470 -24.46 -12.72 12.59
CA PRO A 470 -24.36 -11.70 11.55
C PRO A 470 -23.63 -10.45 12.08
N LEU A 471 -22.71 -9.92 11.28
CA LEU A 471 -21.97 -8.71 11.61
C LEU A 471 -22.83 -7.47 11.33
N ASP A 472 -22.91 -6.55 12.30
CA ASP A 472 -23.46 -5.20 12.11
C ASP A 472 -22.30 -4.21 11.93
N LEU A 473 -21.84 -4.08 10.68
CA LEU A 473 -20.71 -3.20 10.33
C LEU A 473 -21.07 -1.72 10.52
N CYS A 474 -22.34 -1.37 10.32
CA CYS A 474 -22.82 -0.02 10.59
C CYS A 474 -22.78 0.33 12.08
N ALA A 475 -23.15 -0.59 12.97
CA ALA A 475 -23.04 -0.38 14.42
C ALA A 475 -21.57 -0.27 14.85
N LEU A 476 -20.69 -1.11 14.30
CA LEU A 476 -19.24 -1.04 14.53
C LEU A 476 -18.68 0.35 14.16
N ALA A 477 -18.98 0.84 12.97
CA ALA A 477 -18.51 2.15 12.50
C ALA A 477 -19.04 3.29 13.39
N LYS A 478 -20.31 3.26 13.76
CA LYS A 478 -20.91 4.23 14.70
C LYS A 478 -20.25 4.19 16.06
N GLY A 479 -19.95 2.99 16.59
CA GLY A 479 -19.21 2.80 17.84
C GLY A 479 -17.79 3.38 17.82
N MET A 480 -17.18 3.48 16.63
CA MET A 480 -15.90 4.14 16.40
C MET A 480 -16.02 5.64 16.05
N GLY A 481 -17.23 6.21 16.14
CA GLY A 481 -17.46 7.63 15.90
C GLY A 481 -17.68 8.03 14.43
N VAL A 482 -17.82 7.06 13.51
CA VAL A 482 -18.04 7.33 12.08
C VAL A 482 -19.51 7.15 11.72
N PRO A 483 -20.18 8.17 11.12
CA PRO A 483 -21.56 8.04 10.61
C PRO A 483 -21.66 6.92 9.57
N ALA A 484 -22.66 6.05 9.72
CA ALA A 484 -22.79 4.85 8.89
C ALA A 484 -24.18 4.71 8.27
N THR A 485 -24.21 4.22 7.02
CA THR A 485 -25.43 3.98 6.21
C THR A 485 -25.33 2.60 5.56
N LEU A 486 -26.45 1.86 5.53
CA LEU A 486 -26.60 0.63 4.77
C LEU A 486 -27.13 0.94 3.36
N ALA A 487 -26.56 0.29 2.34
CA ALA A 487 -27.05 0.28 0.96
C ALA A 487 -27.26 -1.16 0.49
N THR A 488 -28.44 -1.46 0.00
CA THR A 488 -28.86 -2.80 -0.48
C THR A 488 -29.19 -2.81 -1.98
N THR A 489 -29.27 -1.62 -2.57
CA THR A 489 -29.48 -1.41 -4.01
C THR A 489 -28.41 -0.48 -4.58
N ALA A 490 -28.23 -0.53 -5.91
CA ALA A 490 -27.32 0.38 -6.61
C ALA A 490 -27.72 1.85 -6.45
N ASP A 491 -29.02 2.15 -6.45
CA ASP A 491 -29.57 3.50 -6.25
C ASP A 491 -29.24 4.05 -4.86
N GLU A 492 -29.40 3.22 -3.82
CA GLU A 492 -29.03 3.57 -2.45
C GLU A 492 -27.54 3.83 -2.31
N LEU A 493 -26.69 2.98 -2.94
CA LEU A 493 -25.24 3.17 -2.92
C LEU A 493 -24.83 4.48 -3.61
N VAL A 494 -25.36 4.77 -4.80
CA VAL A 494 -25.13 6.04 -5.51
C VAL A 494 -25.51 7.24 -4.66
N THR A 495 -26.68 7.17 -4.00
CA THR A 495 -27.18 8.24 -3.12
C THR A 495 -26.27 8.43 -1.91
N ALA A 496 -25.83 7.33 -1.26
CA ALA A 496 -24.94 7.35 -0.11
C ALA A 496 -23.56 7.91 -0.48
N LEU A 497 -22.97 7.49 -1.61
CA LEU A 497 -21.68 8.00 -2.10
C LEU A 497 -21.75 9.51 -2.39
N ARG A 498 -22.77 9.98 -3.10
CA ARG A 498 -22.95 11.42 -3.38
C ARG A 498 -23.09 12.24 -2.10
N ARG A 499 -23.86 11.72 -1.12
CA ARG A 499 -24.01 12.38 0.18
C ARG A 499 -22.69 12.43 0.94
N SER A 500 -21.94 11.33 0.96
CA SER A 500 -20.62 11.26 1.58
C SER A 500 -19.68 12.30 0.97
N TYR A 501 -19.60 12.37 -0.34
CA TYR A 501 -18.73 13.33 -1.03
C TYR A 501 -19.15 14.80 -0.87
N ALA A 502 -20.40 15.05 -0.52
CA ALA A 502 -20.90 16.40 -0.22
C ALA A 502 -20.69 16.83 1.25
N THR A 503 -20.29 15.90 2.12
CA THR A 503 -20.17 16.14 3.57
C THR A 503 -18.71 15.98 3.99
N PRO A 504 -18.06 16.99 4.59
CA PRO A 504 -16.71 16.84 5.14
C PRO A 504 -16.65 15.83 6.29
N GLY A 505 -15.49 15.19 6.45
CA GLY A 505 -15.24 14.21 7.51
C GLY A 505 -15.52 12.77 7.09
N PRO A 506 -15.27 11.80 7.99
CA PRO A 506 -15.36 10.39 7.66
C PRO A 506 -16.82 9.93 7.56
N SER A 507 -17.06 8.99 6.65
CA SER A 507 -18.36 8.33 6.48
C SER A 507 -18.18 6.86 6.13
N PHE A 508 -19.13 6.04 6.53
CA PHE A 508 -19.13 4.60 6.30
C PHE A 508 -20.40 4.17 5.56
N ILE A 509 -20.23 3.36 4.52
CA ILE A 509 -21.33 2.79 3.73
C ILE A 509 -21.15 1.28 3.71
N GLU A 510 -22.08 0.52 4.32
CA GLU A 510 -22.14 -0.92 4.12
C GLU A 510 -22.89 -1.18 2.80
N ALA A 511 -22.17 -1.65 1.80
CA ALA A 511 -22.74 -2.12 0.53
C ALA A 511 -23.02 -3.63 0.63
N ARG A 512 -24.28 -4.00 0.89
CA ARG A 512 -24.68 -5.38 1.11
C ARG A 512 -24.88 -6.13 -0.19
N LEU A 513 -23.89 -6.94 -0.52
CA LEU A 513 -23.88 -7.79 -1.71
C LEU A 513 -24.61 -9.12 -1.47
N PRO A 514 -24.98 -9.85 -2.53
CA PRO A 514 -25.35 -11.26 -2.42
C PRO A 514 -24.27 -12.06 -1.68
N ALA A 515 -24.64 -13.12 -0.97
CA ALA A 515 -23.70 -13.94 -0.23
C ALA A 515 -22.75 -14.72 -1.16
N GLY A 516 -21.48 -14.85 -0.76
CA GLY A 516 -20.49 -15.64 -1.48
C GLY A 516 -19.90 -14.95 -2.73
N LEU A 517 -19.54 -15.75 -3.72
CA LEU A 517 -19.07 -15.28 -5.04
C LEU A 517 -20.28 -14.94 -5.90
N SER A 518 -20.49 -13.68 -6.24
CA SER A 518 -21.60 -13.19 -7.08
C SER A 518 -21.10 -12.36 -8.26
#